data_2ca81b02bc56c3305bafc4447a36a892
#
_entry.id   2ca81b02bc56c3305bafc4447a36a892
#
_cell.length_a   1.000
_cell.length_b   1.000
_cell.length_c   1.000
_cell.angle_alpha   90.00
_cell.angle_beta   90.00
_cell.angle_gamma   90.00
#
_symmetry.space_group_name_H-M   'P 1'
#
loop_
_entity.id
_entity.type
_entity.pdbx_description
1 polymer ?
#
loop_
_entity_poly.entity_id
_entity_poly.type
_entity_poly.pdbx_seq_one_letter_code
_entity_poly.pdbx_strand_id
1 'polypeptide(L)'
;MSTDVKSMHMGQITSFFIPTVTLVGQNCSTQIPDRLKSLGGKKPLIVTDQGIVAVGILKQITDILDAAGMQYAVYDKTVPNPTDNNVAEATEAYKSNGCDSLITLGGGSSHDCGKGVGFVVSNGGKIHDYEGVDKSSKPFPPYVAVNTTAGTASETTINYVVTDTANKRKFVAVDPHDIPIVAF
;
A
#
# COMPACT_ATOMS: atom_id res chain seq x y z
N MET A 1 -39.19 1.93 -14.75
CA MET A 1 -39.04 2.03 -13.28
C MET A 1 -38.27 3.31 -13.01
N SER A 2 -38.96 4.35 -12.51
CA SER A 2 -38.34 5.62 -12.16
C SER A 2 -37.58 5.42 -10.85
N THR A 3 -36.26 5.46 -10.89
CA THR A 3 -35.43 5.51 -9.68
C THR A 3 -35.61 6.92 -9.11
N ASP A 4 -36.33 6.97 -8.03
CA ASP A 4 -36.62 8.20 -7.30
C ASP A 4 -35.31 8.74 -6.66
N VAL A 5 -34.72 9.73 -7.32
CA VAL A 5 -33.51 10.42 -6.82
C VAL A 5 -33.82 11.32 -5.60
N LYS A 6 -35.05 11.30 -5.13
CA LYS A 6 -35.54 12.14 -4.01
C LYS A 6 -35.14 11.63 -2.61
N SER A 7 -34.44 10.51 -2.46
CA SER A 7 -34.02 10.04 -1.14
C SER A 7 -32.63 10.51 -0.72
N MET A 8 -31.98 11.38 -1.46
CA MET A 8 -30.84 12.11 -0.91
C MET A 8 -31.34 13.00 0.22
N HIS A 9 -31.08 12.59 1.45
CA HIS A 9 -31.40 13.39 2.64
C HIS A 9 -30.65 14.72 2.56
N MET A 10 -31.32 15.74 2.04
CA MET A 10 -30.81 17.11 2.08
C MET A 10 -30.69 17.51 3.55
N GLY A 11 -29.46 17.62 4.04
CA GLY A 11 -29.17 17.98 5.43
C GLY A 11 -28.23 17.02 6.16
N GLN A 12 -27.89 15.85 5.56
CA GLN A 12 -26.90 14.96 6.14
C GLN A 12 -25.48 15.43 5.73
N ILE A 13 -24.65 15.73 6.73
CA ILE A 13 -23.23 16.04 6.49
C ILE A 13 -22.54 14.75 6.04
N THR A 14 -22.00 14.77 4.83
CA THR A 14 -21.16 13.68 4.30
C THR A 14 -19.76 14.21 4.11
N SER A 15 -18.76 13.42 4.51
CA SER A 15 -17.35 13.72 4.23
C SER A 15 -16.90 12.96 2.99
N PHE A 16 -16.17 13.67 2.11
CA PHE A 16 -15.48 13.09 0.97
C PHE A 16 -13.98 13.36 1.13
N PHE A 17 -13.18 12.30 1.13
CA PHE A 17 -11.76 12.40 1.45
C PHE A 17 -10.94 11.61 0.43
N ILE A 18 -10.13 12.31 -0.37
CA ILE A 18 -9.15 11.72 -1.29
C ILE A 18 -7.80 12.38 -1.04
N PRO A 19 -7.02 11.89 -0.06
CA PRO A 19 -5.75 12.51 0.30
C PRO A 19 -4.60 12.16 -0.63
N THR A 20 -4.71 11.10 -1.43
CA THR A 20 -3.63 10.64 -2.29
C THR A 20 -3.34 11.63 -3.40
N VAL A 21 -2.09 12.07 -3.50
CA VAL A 21 -1.61 12.82 -4.66
C VAL A 21 -1.26 11.83 -5.76
N THR A 22 -2.05 11.77 -6.82
CA THR A 22 -1.80 10.88 -7.96
C THR A 22 -0.97 11.60 -9.04
N LEU A 23 0.18 11.04 -9.37
CA LEU A 23 1.06 11.52 -10.43
C LEU A 23 0.93 10.62 -11.66
N VAL A 24 0.48 11.19 -12.75
CA VAL A 24 0.27 10.48 -14.02
C VAL A 24 1.07 11.15 -15.12
N GLY A 25 1.87 10.38 -15.83
CA GLY A 25 2.65 10.87 -16.95
C GLY A 25 3.89 10.01 -17.22
N GLN A 26 4.46 10.18 -18.40
CA GLN A 26 5.68 9.47 -18.77
C GLN A 26 6.81 9.82 -17.80
N ASN A 27 7.47 8.80 -17.26
CA ASN A 27 8.58 8.91 -16.32
C ASN A 27 8.21 9.58 -14.97
N CYS A 28 6.93 9.68 -14.60
CA CYS A 28 6.55 10.25 -13.30
C CYS A 28 7.22 9.53 -12.12
N SER A 29 7.51 8.23 -12.25
CA SER A 29 8.21 7.42 -11.24
C SER A 29 9.60 7.94 -10.86
N THR A 30 10.25 8.76 -11.71
CA THR A 30 11.53 9.40 -11.35
C THR A 30 11.43 10.34 -10.15
N GLN A 31 10.21 10.75 -9.77
CA GLN A 31 9.96 11.59 -8.61
C GLN A 31 9.85 10.80 -7.29
N ILE A 32 9.85 9.46 -7.31
CA ILE A 32 9.70 8.63 -6.11
C ILE A 32 10.69 9.00 -5.00
N PRO A 33 12.01 9.14 -5.26
CA PRO A 33 12.97 9.47 -4.21
C PRO A 33 12.68 10.80 -3.53
N ASP A 34 12.34 11.82 -4.32
CA ASP A 34 12.07 13.17 -3.78
C ASP A 34 10.76 13.20 -2.98
N ARG A 35 9.74 12.49 -3.45
CA ARG A 35 8.49 12.35 -2.70
C ARG A 35 8.70 11.63 -1.37
N LEU A 36 9.41 10.50 -1.36
CA LEU A 36 9.74 9.81 -0.11
C LEU A 36 10.55 10.68 0.85
N LYS A 37 11.58 11.38 0.35
CA LYS A 37 12.38 12.30 1.17
C LYS A 37 11.53 13.41 1.76
N SER A 38 10.61 14.00 0.98
CA SER A 38 9.71 15.05 1.47
C SER A 38 8.76 14.59 2.56
N LEU A 39 8.44 13.30 2.58
CA LEU A 39 7.63 12.64 3.61
C LEU A 39 8.47 12.15 4.80
N GLY A 40 9.80 12.29 4.76
CA GLY A 40 10.71 11.86 5.81
C GLY A 40 11.26 10.43 5.63
N GLY A 41 10.88 9.72 4.56
CA GLY A 41 11.37 8.37 4.26
C GLY A 41 12.80 8.39 3.70
N LYS A 42 13.63 7.47 4.19
CA LYS A 42 15.05 7.36 3.83
C LYS A 42 15.41 5.98 3.30
N LYS A 43 14.76 4.94 3.79
CA LYS A 43 15.02 3.56 3.43
C LYS A 43 13.72 2.77 3.29
N PRO A 44 13.06 2.79 2.12
CA PRO A 44 11.81 2.07 1.93
C PRO A 44 12.01 0.54 1.86
N LEU A 45 11.01 -0.20 2.32
CA LEU A 45 10.77 -1.56 1.85
C LEU A 45 9.91 -1.48 0.58
N ILE A 46 10.39 -2.10 -0.50
CA ILE A 46 9.60 -2.31 -1.72
C ILE A 46 8.85 -3.62 -1.59
N VAL A 47 7.52 -3.57 -1.58
CA VAL A 47 6.64 -4.75 -1.54
C VAL A 47 6.11 -4.99 -2.94
N THR A 48 6.42 -6.16 -3.52
CA THR A 48 6.10 -6.51 -4.91
C THR A 48 5.90 -8.02 -5.08
N ASP A 49 5.76 -8.46 -6.31
CA ASP A 49 5.59 -9.86 -6.70
C ASP A 49 6.58 -10.31 -7.78
N GLN A 50 6.71 -11.62 -7.96
CA GLN A 50 7.64 -12.21 -8.92
C GLN A 50 7.31 -11.88 -10.38
N GLY A 51 6.05 -11.60 -10.71
CA GLY A 51 5.65 -11.17 -12.05
C GLY A 51 6.26 -9.81 -12.39
N ILE A 52 6.21 -8.87 -11.46
CA ILE A 52 6.82 -7.54 -11.59
C ILE A 52 8.34 -7.64 -11.72
N VAL A 53 8.96 -8.56 -10.96
CA VAL A 53 10.41 -8.85 -11.09
C VAL A 53 10.74 -9.38 -12.48
N ALA A 54 10.00 -10.39 -12.94
CA ALA A 54 10.26 -11.07 -14.20
C ALA A 54 10.15 -10.16 -15.44
N VAL A 55 9.25 -9.17 -15.40
CA VAL A 55 9.09 -8.21 -16.51
C VAL A 55 10.03 -7.00 -16.38
N GLY A 56 10.88 -6.95 -15.35
CA GLY A 56 11.91 -5.92 -15.19
C GLY A 56 11.42 -4.58 -14.64
N ILE A 57 10.16 -4.46 -14.22
CA ILE A 57 9.62 -3.20 -13.65
C ILE A 57 10.27 -2.89 -12.30
N LEU A 58 10.51 -3.92 -11.45
CA LEU A 58 11.25 -3.71 -10.20
C LEU A 58 12.61 -3.07 -10.48
N LYS A 59 13.34 -3.57 -11.49
CA LYS A 59 14.65 -3.01 -11.84
C LYS A 59 14.57 -1.52 -12.21
N GLN A 60 13.54 -1.09 -12.93
CA GLN A 60 13.38 0.32 -13.28
C GLN A 60 13.23 1.19 -12.03
N ILE A 61 12.47 0.74 -11.04
CA ILE A 61 12.28 1.49 -9.79
C ILE A 61 13.56 1.49 -8.95
N THR A 62 14.26 0.35 -8.84
CA THR A 62 15.52 0.28 -8.09
C THR A 62 16.62 1.12 -8.74
N ASP A 63 16.71 1.16 -10.07
CA ASP A 63 17.67 2.03 -10.78
C ASP A 63 17.42 3.53 -10.47
N ILE A 64 16.14 3.94 -10.32
CA ILE A 64 15.78 5.31 -9.92
C ILE A 64 16.24 5.59 -8.48
N LEU A 65 16.03 4.65 -7.56
CA LEU A 65 16.46 4.79 -6.16
C LEU A 65 17.99 4.81 -6.04
N ASP A 66 18.67 3.93 -6.77
CA ASP A 66 20.14 3.86 -6.83
C ASP A 66 20.74 5.17 -7.36
N ALA A 67 20.18 5.71 -8.44
CA ALA A 67 20.62 6.99 -9.00
C ALA A 67 20.44 8.16 -8.02
N ALA A 68 19.45 8.07 -7.14
CA ALA A 68 19.20 9.06 -6.08
C ALA A 68 20.00 8.80 -4.79
N GLY A 69 20.82 7.73 -4.74
CA GLY A 69 21.57 7.29 -3.56
C GLY A 69 20.68 6.85 -2.40
N MET A 70 19.46 6.40 -2.68
CA MET A 70 18.49 5.96 -1.66
C MET A 70 18.64 4.47 -1.41
N GLN A 71 18.97 4.08 -0.17
CA GLN A 71 18.97 2.67 0.22
C GLN A 71 17.54 2.14 0.27
N TYR A 72 17.37 0.85 0.02
CA TYR A 72 16.07 0.16 0.08
C TYR A 72 16.25 -1.31 0.45
N ALA A 73 15.16 -1.97 0.78
CA ALA A 73 15.05 -3.42 0.82
C ALA A 73 13.89 -3.87 -0.07
N VAL A 74 13.87 -5.14 -0.45
CA VAL A 74 12.84 -5.69 -1.34
C VAL A 74 12.21 -6.92 -0.69
N TYR A 75 10.88 -6.98 -0.72
CA TYR A 75 10.06 -8.17 -0.50
C TYR A 75 9.27 -8.44 -1.78
N ASP A 76 9.61 -9.48 -2.49
CA ASP A 76 9.10 -9.82 -3.83
C ASP A 76 8.26 -11.11 -3.86
N LYS A 77 7.78 -11.56 -2.69
CA LYS A 77 7.05 -12.83 -2.55
C LYS A 77 5.54 -12.67 -2.38
N THR A 78 5.00 -11.49 -2.65
CA THR A 78 3.54 -11.29 -2.61
C THR A 78 2.88 -12.20 -3.63
N VAL A 79 1.85 -12.92 -3.22
CA VAL A 79 1.06 -13.77 -4.11
C VAL A 79 -0.26 -13.09 -4.50
N PRO A 80 -0.90 -13.49 -5.60
CA PRO A 80 -2.27 -13.08 -5.89
C PRO A 80 -3.20 -13.39 -4.70
N ASN A 81 -4.00 -12.41 -4.25
CA ASN A 81 -4.72 -12.46 -2.98
C ASN A 81 -3.75 -12.67 -1.80
N PRO A 82 -3.05 -11.63 -1.37
CA PRO A 82 -1.97 -11.76 -0.40
C PRO A 82 -2.45 -12.42 0.88
N THR A 83 -1.56 -13.18 1.50
CA THR A 83 -1.88 -13.93 2.72
C THR A 83 -1.36 -13.20 3.95
N ASP A 84 -1.88 -13.59 5.11
CA ASP A 84 -1.36 -13.20 6.42
C ASP A 84 0.14 -13.54 6.57
N ASN A 85 0.59 -14.67 5.99
CA ASN A 85 2.00 -15.02 5.96
C ASN A 85 2.84 -14.05 5.11
N ASN A 86 2.33 -13.59 3.95
CA ASN A 86 3.02 -12.57 3.16
C ASN A 86 3.21 -11.28 3.96
N VAL A 87 2.18 -10.84 4.68
CA VAL A 87 2.28 -9.66 5.54
C VAL A 87 3.30 -9.86 6.67
N ALA A 88 3.29 -11.03 7.31
CA ALA A 88 4.23 -11.34 8.39
C ALA A 88 5.69 -11.36 7.90
N GLU A 89 5.97 -12.03 6.78
CA GLU A 89 7.31 -12.10 6.18
C GLU A 89 7.81 -10.72 5.72
N ALA A 90 6.95 -9.93 5.07
CA ALA A 90 7.29 -8.59 4.63
C ALA A 90 7.50 -7.63 5.82
N THR A 91 6.74 -7.79 6.91
CA THR A 91 6.94 -7.05 8.15
C THR A 91 8.29 -7.37 8.78
N GLU A 92 8.70 -8.63 8.78
CA GLU A 92 10.03 -9.03 9.26
C GLU A 92 11.13 -8.46 8.36
N ALA A 93 10.96 -8.50 7.04
CA ALA A 93 11.89 -7.87 6.11
C ALA A 93 12.01 -6.36 6.34
N TYR A 94 10.92 -5.66 6.63
CA TYR A 94 10.93 -4.24 6.97
C TYR A 94 11.78 -3.97 8.24
N LYS A 95 11.54 -4.72 9.30
CA LYS A 95 12.21 -4.57 10.60
C LYS A 95 13.70 -4.95 10.54
N SER A 96 14.00 -6.11 9.98
CA SER A 96 15.38 -6.64 9.93
C SER A 96 16.31 -5.80 9.05
N ASN A 97 15.77 -5.13 8.03
CA ASN A 97 16.53 -4.22 7.18
C ASN A 97 16.56 -2.78 7.70
N GLY A 98 15.87 -2.46 8.80
CA GLY A 98 15.79 -1.10 9.33
C GLY A 98 15.13 -0.12 8.37
N CYS A 99 14.07 -0.56 7.69
CA CYS A 99 13.27 0.30 6.82
C CYS A 99 12.45 1.30 7.64
N ASP A 100 12.17 2.47 7.06
CA ASP A 100 11.41 3.56 7.68
C ASP A 100 10.23 4.05 6.83
N SER A 101 10.06 3.47 5.65
CA SER A 101 9.06 3.86 4.67
C SER A 101 8.66 2.67 3.80
N LEU A 102 7.60 2.83 3.02
CA LEU A 102 7.05 1.78 2.15
C LEU A 102 6.92 2.27 0.71
N ILE A 103 7.28 1.41 -0.23
CA ILE A 103 6.88 1.49 -1.63
C ILE A 103 6.12 0.20 -1.94
N THR A 104 4.91 0.28 -2.44
CA THR A 104 4.24 -0.87 -3.03
C THR A 104 4.31 -0.77 -4.55
N LEU A 105 4.75 -1.83 -5.20
CA LEU A 105 4.95 -1.88 -6.65
C LEU A 105 4.20 -3.06 -7.24
N GLY A 106 3.18 -2.80 -8.04
CA GLY A 106 2.38 -3.85 -8.65
C GLY A 106 0.90 -3.52 -8.76
N GLY A 107 0.05 -4.54 -8.74
CA GLY A 107 -1.39 -4.40 -8.68
C GLY A 107 -1.94 -4.41 -7.26
N GLY A 108 -3.26 -4.54 -7.13
CA GLY A 108 -3.96 -4.54 -5.84
C GLY A 108 -3.36 -5.47 -4.79
N SER A 109 -2.88 -6.67 -5.18
CA SER A 109 -2.28 -7.61 -4.23
C SER A 109 -1.01 -7.08 -3.57
N SER A 110 -0.12 -6.42 -4.33
CA SER A 110 1.08 -5.79 -3.78
C SER A 110 0.72 -4.62 -2.87
N HIS A 111 -0.30 -3.83 -3.24
CA HIS A 111 -0.78 -2.72 -2.41
C HIS A 111 -1.41 -3.24 -1.12
N ASP A 112 -2.29 -4.24 -1.20
CA ASP A 112 -2.95 -4.82 -0.03
C ASP A 112 -1.94 -5.45 0.95
N CYS A 113 -0.91 -6.15 0.44
CA CYS A 113 0.17 -6.68 1.26
C CYS A 113 0.93 -5.54 1.98
N GLY A 114 1.32 -4.49 1.25
CA GLY A 114 2.03 -3.35 1.81
C GLY A 114 1.22 -2.57 2.84
N LYS A 115 -0.10 -2.43 2.64
CA LYS A 115 -1.01 -1.86 3.64
C LYS A 115 -1.01 -2.70 4.91
N GLY A 116 -1.10 -4.03 4.78
CA GLY A 116 -0.97 -4.94 5.93
C GLY A 116 0.34 -4.75 6.69
N VAL A 117 1.46 -4.61 5.99
CA VAL A 117 2.77 -4.29 6.60
C VAL A 117 2.72 -2.97 7.35
N GLY A 118 2.18 -1.92 6.73
CA GLY A 118 2.06 -0.58 7.34
C GLY A 118 1.31 -0.62 8.67
N PHE A 119 0.20 -1.37 8.76
CA PHE A 119 -0.52 -1.55 10.03
C PHE A 119 0.35 -2.18 11.10
N VAL A 120 0.97 -3.31 10.80
CA VAL A 120 1.74 -4.07 11.79
C VAL A 120 3.00 -3.33 12.23
N VAL A 121 3.71 -2.63 11.34
CA VAL A 121 4.92 -1.88 11.73
C VAL A 121 4.59 -0.64 12.56
N SER A 122 3.46 0.03 12.31
CA SER A 122 3.05 1.22 13.04
C SER A 122 2.39 0.94 14.38
N ASN A 123 1.57 -0.11 14.45
CA ASN A 123 0.69 -0.37 15.59
C ASN A 123 1.06 -1.65 16.36
N GLY A 124 1.87 -2.53 15.78
CA GLY A 124 2.25 -3.81 16.40
C GLY A 124 1.26 -4.95 16.13
N GLY A 125 1.31 -6.00 16.93
CA GLY A 125 0.40 -7.14 16.81
C GLY A 125 0.54 -7.95 15.52
N LYS A 126 -0.57 -8.51 15.06
CA LYS A 126 -0.70 -9.30 13.83
C LYS A 126 -1.73 -8.65 12.91
N ILE A 127 -1.65 -8.97 11.61
CA ILE A 127 -2.57 -8.38 10.63
C ILE A 127 -4.06 -8.68 10.93
N HIS A 128 -4.36 -9.79 11.57
CA HIS A 128 -5.72 -10.15 11.99
C HIS A 128 -6.33 -9.18 13.03
N ASP A 129 -5.50 -8.49 13.79
CA ASP A 129 -5.96 -7.53 14.81
C ASP A 129 -6.62 -6.30 14.16
N TYR A 130 -6.41 -6.11 12.86
CA TYR A 130 -6.90 -4.98 12.06
C TYR A 130 -8.10 -5.33 11.18
N GLU A 131 -8.66 -6.53 11.31
CA GLU A 131 -9.89 -6.89 10.60
C GLU A 131 -11.06 -5.98 11.01
N GLY A 132 -11.75 -5.41 10.04
CA GLY A 132 -12.91 -4.54 10.25
C GLY A 132 -12.60 -3.07 9.97
N VAL A 133 -13.23 -2.17 10.71
CA VAL A 133 -13.19 -0.72 10.46
C VAL A 133 -12.48 0.00 11.60
N ASP A 134 -11.59 0.96 11.27
CA ASP A 134 -10.93 1.88 12.21
C ASP A 134 -10.24 1.15 13.39
N LYS A 135 -9.40 0.18 13.07
CA LYS A 135 -8.69 -0.62 14.09
C LYS A 135 -7.29 -0.13 14.42
N SER A 136 -6.75 0.79 13.64
CA SER A 136 -5.43 1.37 13.92
C SER A 136 -5.53 2.61 14.79
N SER A 137 -4.43 2.90 15.51
CA SER A 137 -4.34 4.09 16.37
C SER A 137 -3.21 5.03 15.95
N LYS A 138 -2.33 4.59 15.05
CA LYS A 138 -1.16 5.34 14.59
C LYS A 138 -1.11 5.38 13.08
N PRO A 139 -0.70 6.51 12.50
CA PRO A 139 -0.52 6.62 11.06
C PRO A 139 0.58 5.69 10.56
N PHE A 140 0.52 5.38 9.27
CA PHE A 140 1.54 4.63 8.57
C PHE A 140 2.88 5.37 8.50
N PRO A 141 4.01 4.66 8.29
CA PRO A 141 5.22 5.28 7.83
C PRO A 141 5.00 5.94 6.46
N PRO A 142 5.90 6.81 5.99
CA PRO A 142 5.82 7.35 4.63
C PRO A 142 5.52 6.25 3.62
N TYR A 143 4.43 6.39 2.86
CA TYR A 143 3.92 5.35 1.97
C TYR A 143 3.64 5.88 0.57
N VAL A 144 4.25 5.25 -0.41
CA VAL A 144 4.12 5.54 -1.84
C VAL A 144 3.65 4.29 -2.58
N ALA A 145 2.66 4.42 -3.45
CA ALA A 145 2.17 3.33 -4.30
C ALA A 145 2.61 3.55 -5.76
N VAL A 146 3.11 2.50 -6.40
CA VAL A 146 3.42 2.48 -7.84
C VAL A 146 2.53 1.42 -8.49
N ASN A 147 1.45 1.90 -9.12
CA ASN A 147 0.43 1.01 -9.67
C ASN A 147 0.80 0.55 -11.08
N THR A 148 0.56 -0.73 -11.35
CA THR A 148 0.82 -1.35 -12.67
C THR A 148 -0.44 -1.90 -13.32
N THR A 149 -1.59 -1.82 -12.65
CA THR A 149 -2.86 -2.37 -13.14
C THR A 149 -4.02 -1.42 -12.94
N ALA A 150 -4.84 -1.24 -13.96
CA ALA A 150 -6.13 -0.56 -13.80
C ALA A 150 -7.16 -1.58 -13.28
N GLY A 151 -7.49 -1.53 -11.99
CA GLY A 151 -8.39 -2.53 -11.39
C GLY A 151 -8.94 -2.12 -10.03
N THR A 152 -8.32 -2.54 -8.95
CA THR A 152 -8.83 -2.37 -7.58
C THR A 152 -8.80 -0.93 -7.07
N ALA A 153 -7.98 -0.07 -7.66
CA ALA A 153 -7.68 1.27 -7.16
C ALA A 153 -7.13 1.28 -5.71
N SER A 154 -6.51 0.17 -5.26
CA SER A 154 -5.97 0.07 -3.91
C SER A 154 -4.89 1.11 -3.62
N GLU A 155 -4.27 1.67 -4.66
CA GLU A 155 -3.33 2.79 -4.57
C GLU A 155 -3.97 4.11 -4.11
N THR A 156 -5.30 4.20 -4.09
CA THR A 156 -6.05 5.41 -3.69
C THR A 156 -7.17 5.15 -2.70
N THR A 157 -7.30 3.93 -2.18
CA THR A 157 -8.40 3.52 -1.29
C THR A 157 -7.92 3.27 0.14
N ILE A 158 -8.86 3.30 1.08
CA ILE A 158 -8.66 3.06 2.51
C ILE A 158 -8.95 1.62 2.93
N ASN A 159 -8.98 0.69 1.99
CA ASN A 159 -9.27 -0.71 2.27
C ASN A 159 -8.23 -1.64 1.67
N TYR A 160 -8.07 -2.80 2.28
CA TYR A 160 -7.27 -3.89 1.76
C TYR A 160 -7.91 -5.23 2.10
N VAL A 161 -7.52 -6.25 1.34
CA VAL A 161 -8.02 -7.62 1.48
C VAL A 161 -6.85 -8.57 1.68
N VAL A 162 -6.87 -9.34 2.77
CA VAL A 162 -5.87 -10.36 3.07
C VAL A 162 -6.53 -11.71 3.27
N THR A 163 -5.86 -12.77 2.84
CA THR A 163 -6.28 -14.15 3.04
C THR A 163 -5.75 -14.67 4.37
N ASP A 164 -6.66 -15.03 5.27
CA ASP A 164 -6.38 -15.78 6.48
C ASP A 164 -6.16 -17.25 6.10
N THR A 165 -4.92 -17.69 6.17
CA THR A 165 -4.53 -19.04 5.71
C THR A 165 -5.05 -20.13 6.64
N ALA A 166 -5.16 -19.86 7.93
CA ALA A 166 -5.63 -20.82 8.93
C ALA A 166 -7.12 -21.12 8.78
N ASN A 167 -7.93 -20.07 8.54
CA ASN A 167 -9.37 -20.19 8.42
C ASN A 167 -9.85 -20.29 6.96
N LYS A 168 -8.93 -20.23 5.98
CA LYS A 168 -9.21 -20.29 4.53
C LYS A 168 -10.27 -19.29 4.08
N ARG A 169 -10.21 -18.08 4.61
CA ARG A 169 -11.15 -16.99 4.30
C ARG A 169 -10.40 -15.71 3.98
N LYS A 170 -11.03 -14.83 3.25
CA LYS A 170 -10.56 -13.45 3.11
C LYS A 170 -11.17 -12.59 4.19
N PHE A 171 -10.41 -11.62 4.68
CA PHE A 171 -10.92 -10.56 5.52
C PHE A 171 -10.56 -9.20 4.94
N VAL A 172 -11.35 -8.23 5.32
CA VAL A 172 -11.22 -6.84 4.86
C VAL A 172 -10.91 -5.95 6.06
N ALA A 173 -10.00 -5.05 5.90
CA ALA A 173 -9.83 -3.94 6.81
C ALA A 173 -10.05 -2.63 6.07
N VAL A 174 -10.60 -1.65 6.78
CA VAL A 174 -10.91 -0.31 6.27
C VAL A 174 -10.43 0.70 7.30
N ASP A 175 -9.42 1.49 6.95
CA ASP A 175 -8.85 2.45 7.89
C ASP A 175 -8.16 3.61 7.13
N PRO A 176 -8.48 4.87 7.43
CA PRO A 176 -7.91 6.02 6.74
C PRO A 176 -6.37 6.13 6.81
N HIS A 177 -5.74 5.45 7.77
CA HIS A 177 -4.28 5.47 7.92
C HIS A 177 -3.55 4.67 6.84
N ASP A 178 -4.24 3.79 6.10
CA ASP A 178 -3.61 2.91 5.09
C ASP A 178 -3.56 3.51 3.68
N ILE A 179 -4.12 4.69 3.50
CA ILE A 179 -4.14 5.31 2.18
C ILE A 179 -2.74 5.79 1.78
N PRO A 180 -2.25 5.44 0.58
CA PRO A 180 -0.96 5.97 0.11
C PRO A 180 -0.99 7.49 0.02
N ILE A 181 0.08 8.13 0.46
CA ILE A 181 0.19 9.60 0.39
C ILE A 181 0.42 10.04 -1.06
N VAL A 182 1.18 9.23 -1.81
CA VAL A 182 1.43 9.48 -3.23
C VAL A 182 1.25 8.19 -4.01
N ALA A 183 0.58 8.28 -5.15
CA ALA A 183 0.44 7.20 -6.13
C ALA A 183 1.05 7.60 -7.49
N PHE A 184 1.62 6.61 -8.18
CA PHE A 184 2.21 6.75 -9.51
C PHE A 184 1.59 5.78 -10.50
#